data_fd1841ec63def761999abd76e82499fe
#
_entry.id   fd1841ec63def761999abd76e82499fe
#
_cell.length_a   1.000
_cell.length_b   1.000
_cell.length_c   1.000
_cell.angle_alpha   90.00
_cell.angle_beta   90.00
_cell.angle_gamma   90.00
#
_symmetry.space_group_name_H-M   'P 1'
#
loop_
_entity.id
_entity.type
_entity.pdbx_description
1 polymer ?
#
loop_
_entity_poly.entity_id
_entity_poly.type
_entity_poly.pdbx_seq_one_letter_code
_entity_poly.pdbx_strand_id
1 'polypeptide(L)'
;MKKFVAILMTVLMVLSCTAVLAENVKMDKLTFEFVPSKDADVIITGTKNLPELVQAEMAKHGYDIGEVDITVGTSYEATGEAMCAGAIDIGWLPGATYAIYSQNKEVDVILTATRAGLSNDSTDPTTWNGDANKTLPTDEQVTFYRSLIYATPSEYGRQLAAKVNAGEKLTWEDLDKANWAVSNPTSSAGYVYPTMWLMENYDGKKVSDLSNVTPSVGYADAFAQAAAEQFDLIVCYADGRRDYEKAWNLPTDSKDETGKAGMGRTDTIWNELNVIGVTEGIYNDTVAITTANPAVYNPEFIAALQQSLIDIINTPEGKEIFSVYSHTGYALATDADYDGARTALKVVQE
;
A
#
# COMPACT_ATOMS: atom_id res chain seq x y z
N MET A 1 65.32 64.70 2.46
CA MET A 1 63.99 64.21 1.95
C MET A 1 64.22 62.73 1.59
N LYS A 2 63.94 61.89 2.50
CA LYS A 2 64.08 60.41 2.31
C LYS A 2 62.74 59.81 2.03
N LYS A 3 62.59 59.26 0.84
CA LYS A 3 61.37 58.51 0.45
C LYS A 3 61.40 57.09 1.05
N PHE A 4 60.48 56.74 1.92
CA PHE A 4 60.27 55.39 2.37
C PHE A 4 59.35 54.71 1.37
N VAL A 5 59.78 53.65 0.75
CA VAL A 5 59.01 52.72 -0.04
C VAL A 5 58.58 51.60 0.90
N ALA A 6 57.29 51.51 1.20
CA ALA A 6 56.69 50.39 1.94
C ALA A 6 56.36 49.29 0.92
N ILE A 7 56.99 48.15 0.99
CA ILE A 7 56.64 46.94 0.25
C ILE A 7 55.56 46.24 1.03
N LEU A 8 54.34 46.23 0.48
CA LEU A 8 53.20 45.48 1.01
C LEU A 8 53.30 44.04 0.50
N MET A 9 53.75 43.13 1.34
CA MET A 9 53.74 41.69 1.06
C MET A 9 52.33 41.15 1.30
N THR A 10 51.56 40.96 0.22
CA THR A 10 50.27 40.28 0.28
C THR A 10 50.52 38.77 0.33
N VAL A 11 50.39 38.19 1.51
CA VAL A 11 50.36 36.73 1.67
C VAL A 11 49.00 36.23 1.20
N LEU A 12 48.95 35.65 0.01
CA LEU A 12 47.78 34.91 -0.49
C LEU A 12 47.75 33.54 0.25
N MET A 13 46.97 33.44 1.32
CA MET A 13 46.58 32.16 1.88
C MET A 13 45.58 31.53 0.91
N VAL A 14 46.05 30.64 0.07
CA VAL A 14 45.21 29.68 -0.64
C VAL A 14 44.68 28.70 0.40
N LEU A 15 43.47 28.93 0.92
CA LEU A 15 42.74 27.89 1.63
C LEU A 15 42.40 26.83 0.58
N SER A 16 43.25 25.82 0.45
CA SER A 16 42.89 24.57 -0.17
C SER A 16 41.85 23.89 0.77
N CYS A 17 40.56 24.13 0.54
CA CYS A 17 39.52 23.22 1.02
C CYS A 17 39.79 21.87 0.34
N THR A 18 40.63 21.03 0.94
CA THR A 18 40.54 19.61 0.68
C THR A 18 39.22 19.17 1.24
N ALA A 19 38.23 19.02 0.36
CA ALA A 19 37.05 18.23 0.68
C ALA A 19 37.59 16.84 1.04
N VAL A 20 37.69 16.55 2.31
CA VAL A 20 37.84 15.18 2.78
C VAL A 20 36.56 14.52 2.34
N LEU A 21 36.59 13.75 1.24
CA LEU A 21 35.51 12.84 0.90
C LEU A 21 35.47 11.89 2.10
N ALA A 22 34.46 12.06 2.92
CA ALA A 22 34.15 11.11 3.98
C ALA A 22 34.01 9.74 3.32
N GLU A 23 34.76 8.75 3.83
CA GLU A 23 34.56 7.37 3.36
C GLU A 23 33.14 6.95 3.65
N ASN A 24 32.49 6.32 2.68
CA ASN A 24 31.08 5.85 2.85
C ASN A 24 31.02 4.89 4.04
N VAL A 25 29.93 5.01 4.82
CA VAL A 25 29.63 4.08 5.89
C VAL A 25 29.30 2.72 5.27
N LYS A 26 30.09 1.70 5.61
CA LYS A 26 29.89 0.35 5.09
C LYS A 26 28.83 -0.37 5.89
N MET A 27 27.92 -0.99 5.16
CA MET A 27 26.85 -1.84 5.68
C MET A 27 26.83 -3.14 4.87
N ASP A 28 27.02 -4.27 5.54
CA ASP A 28 27.10 -5.56 4.83
C ASP A 28 25.78 -5.92 4.17
N LYS A 29 24.66 -5.68 4.87
CA LYS A 29 23.32 -6.07 4.41
C LYS A 29 22.26 -5.10 4.93
N LEU A 30 21.22 -4.86 4.10
CA LEU A 30 19.99 -4.17 4.43
C LEU A 30 18.80 -5.08 4.01
N THR A 31 17.87 -5.34 4.92
CA THR A 31 16.76 -6.26 4.68
C THR A 31 15.46 -5.52 4.47
N PHE A 32 14.78 -5.84 3.36
CA PHE A 32 13.47 -5.30 2.98
C PHE A 32 12.44 -6.41 2.98
N GLU A 33 11.25 -6.15 3.49
CA GLU A 33 10.14 -7.09 3.39
C GLU A 33 8.85 -6.41 2.95
N PHE A 34 8.18 -7.06 2.01
CA PHE A 34 6.86 -6.67 1.53
C PHE A 34 5.79 -7.59 2.13
N VAL A 35 4.64 -7.05 2.54
CA VAL A 35 3.51 -7.89 2.95
C VAL A 35 2.87 -8.60 1.75
N PRO A 36 2.29 -9.81 1.92
CA PRO A 36 1.73 -10.60 0.83
C PRO A 36 0.33 -10.11 0.42
N SER A 37 0.21 -8.83 0.00
CA SER A 37 -1.05 -8.28 -0.53
C SER A 37 -1.35 -8.73 -1.95
N LYS A 38 -0.34 -9.24 -2.66
CA LYS A 38 -0.40 -9.92 -3.97
C LYS A 38 0.44 -11.20 -3.90
N ASP A 39 0.38 -12.01 -4.95
CA ASP A 39 1.20 -13.22 -5.04
C ASP A 39 2.69 -12.90 -4.85
N ALA A 40 3.38 -13.68 -4.03
CA ALA A 40 4.78 -13.45 -3.69
C ALA A 40 5.67 -13.40 -4.93
N ASP A 41 5.45 -14.28 -5.91
CA ASP A 41 6.21 -14.32 -7.17
C ASP A 41 6.03 -13.02 -7.99
N VAL A 42 4.85 -12.40 -7.93
CA VAL A 42 4.58 -11.11 -8.61
C VAL A 42 5.35 -10.00 -7.92
N ILE A 43 5.38 -9.99 -6.59
CA ILE A 43 6.11 -8.98 -5.81
C ILE A 43 7.61 -9.13 -6.05
N ILE A 44 8.18 -10.32 -5.88
CA ILE A 44 9.61 -10.59 -6.07
C ILE A 44 10.06 -10.27 -7.50
N THR A 45 9.25 -10.65 -8.51
CA THR A 45 9.57 -10.34 -9.90
C THR A 45 9.52 -8.84 -10.18
N GLY A 46 8.52 -8.14 -9.64
CA GLY A 46 8.35 -6.70 -9.81
C GLY A 46 9.46 -5.89 -9.13
N THR A 47 9.98 -6.37 -8.00
CA THR A 47 10.99 -5.66 -7.19
C THR A 47 12.44 -6.09 -7.46
N LYS A 48 12.67 -7.00 -8.41
CA LYS A 48 13.99 -7.63 -8.65
C LYS A 48 15.14 -6.65 -8.90
N ASN A 49 14.88 -5.48 -9.49
CA ASN A 49 15.89 -4.45 -9.76
C ASN A 49 16.02 -3.42 -8.62
N LEU A 50 15.15 -3.45 -7.62
CA LEU A 50 15.17 -2.49 -6.51
C LEU A 50 16.48 -2.53 -5.70
N PRO A 51 17.10 -3.71 -5.43
CA PRO A 51 18.38 -3.76 -4.70
C PRO A 51 19.47 -2.89 -5.30
N GLU A 52 19.69 -2.99 -6.61
CA GLU A 52 20.75 -2.23 -7.31
C GLU A 52 20.46 -0.72 -7.28
N LEU A 53 19.19 -0.33 -7.43
CA LEU A 53 18.77 1.08 -7.34
C LEU A 53 19.00 1.65 -5.94
N VAL A 54 18.63 0.91 -4.90
CA VAL A 54 18.83 1.32 -3.50
C VAL A 54 20.31 1.47 -3.19
N GLN A 55 21.14 0.50 -3.57
CA GLN A 55 22.60 0.58 -3.39
C GLN A 55 23.18 1.83 -4.08
N ALA A 56 22.78 2.08 -5.33
CA ALA A 56 23.26 3.22 -6.11
C ALA A 56 22.85 4.57 -5.53
N GLU A 57 21.59 4.70 -5.05
CA GLU A 57 21.11 5.95 -4.45
C GLU A 57 21.71 6.17 -3.06
N MET A 58 21.76 5.14 -2.20
CA MET A 58 22.36 5.23 -0.86
C MET A 58 23.85 5.58 -0.92
N ALA A 59 24.58 5.13 -1.95
CA ALA A 59 25.98 5.50 -2.16
C ALA A 59 26.17 7.01 -2.38
N LYS A 60 25.19 7.69 -3.01
CA LYS A 60 25.22 9.17 -3.17
C LYS A 60 25.06 9.91 -1.84
N HIS A 61 24.46 9.24 -0.85
CA HIS A 61 24.23 9.75 0.49
C HIS A 61 25.27 9.26 1.51
N GLY A 62 26.37 8.63 1.05
CA GLY A 62 27.49 8.24 1.91
C GLY A 62 27.36 6.86 2.54
N TYR A 63 26.51 5.96 2.01
CA TYR A 63 26.37 4.58 2.47
C TYR A 63 26.75 3.59 1.37
N ASP A 64 27.67 2.68 1.71
CA ASP A 64 28.12 1.58 0.84
C ASP A 64 27.47 0.27 1.34
N ILE A 65 26.33 -0.09 0.73
CA ILE A 65 25.54 -1.26 1.12
C ILE A 65 25.94 -2.44 0.24
N GLY A 66 26.46 -3.51 0.86
CA GLY A 66 26.95 -4.71 0.17
C GLY A 66 25.81 -5.53 -0.46
N GLU A 67 24.71 -5.70 0.26
CA GLU A 67 23.53 -6.46 -0.18
C GLU A 67 22.25 -5.77 0.26
N VAL A 68 21.26 -5.67 -0.62
CA VAL A 68 19.87 -5.37 -0.28
C VAL A 68 19.06 -6.62 -0.55
N ASP A 69 18.59 -7.27 0.52
CA ASP A 69 17.82 -8.51 0.46
C ASP A 69 16.33 -8.19 0.51
N ILE A 70 15.57 -8.66 -0.47
CA ILE A 70 14.13 -8.43 -0.57
C ILE A 70 13.39 -9.73 -0.37
N THR A 71 12.49 -9.74 0.61
CA THR A 71 11.61 -10.87 0.91
C THR A 71 10.14 -10.48 0.86
N VAL A 72 9.26 -11.47 0.84
CA VAL A 72 7.82 -11.32 1.01
C VAL A 72 7.42 -12.12 2.23
N GLY A 73 6.80 -11.47 3.18
CA GLY A 73 6.32 -12.11 4.40
C GLY A 73 5.26 -13.17 4.12
N THR A 74 5.11 -14.11 5.04
CA THR A 74 4.07 -15.15 4.95
C THR A 74 2.69 -14.64 5.35
N SER A 75 2.63 -13.57 6.15
CA SER A 75 1.43 -12.82 6.51
C SER A 75 1.80 -11.38 6.87
N TYR A 76 0.80 -10.51 7.02
CA TYR A 76 0.99 -9.13 7.46
C TYR A 76 1.58 -9.07 8.88
N GLU A 77 1.10 -9.97 9.76
CA GLU A 77 1.58 -10.09 11.14
C GLU A 77 3.03 -10.56 11.17
N ALA A 78 3.38 -11.58 10.37
CA ALA A 78 4.74 -12.11 10.33
C ALA A 78 5.76 -11.02 9.96
N THR A 79 5.44 -10.15 8.99
CA THR A 79 6.30 -9.01 8.65
C THR A 79 6.42 -8.03 9.81
N GLY A 80 5.30 -7.67 10.46
CA GLY A 80 5.32 -6.78 11.62
C GLY A 80 6.14 -7.33 12.79
N GLU A 81 5.97 -8.62 13.11
CA GLU A 81 6.74 -9.32 14.16
C GLU A 81 8.24 -9.40 13.81
N ALA A 82 8.59 -9.68 12.55
CA ALA A 82 9.97 -9.72 12.11
C ALA A 82 10.66 -8.35 12.22
N MET A 83 9.94 -7.27 11.93
CA MET A 83 10.43 -5.90 12.14
C MET A 83 10.62 -5.58 13.63
N CYS A 84 9.67 -5.91 14.50
CA CYS A 84 9.80 -5.72 15.94
C CYS A 84 11.01 -6.48 16.50
N ALA A 85 11.27 -7.67 15.99
CA ALA A 85 12.42 -8.49 16.37
C ALA A 85 13.76 -8.00 15.78
N GLY A 86 13.76 -7.03 14.86
CA GLY A 86 14.94 -6.55 14.16
C GLY A 86 15.50 -7.55 13.12
N ALA A 87 14.69 -8.52 12.70
CA ALA A 87 15.06 -9.45 11.63
C ALA A 87 14.88 -8.82 10.24
N ILE A 88 13.99 -7.84 10.12
CA ILE A 88 13.75 -7.03 8.93
C ILE A 88 13.97 -5.56 9.30
N ASP A 89 14.77 -4.86 8.48
CA ASP A 89 15.11 -3.46 8.70
C ASP A 89 13.97 -2.53 8.21
N ILE A 90 13.48 -2.78 6.99
CA ILE A 90 12.48 -1.93 6.31
C ILE A 90 11.31 -2.79 5.84
N GLY A 91 10.08 -2.35 6.14
CA GLY A 91 8.86 -3.05 5.76
C GLY A 91 7.86 -2.13 5.05
N TRP A 92 7.19 -2.67 4.03
CA TRP A 92 6.03 -2.03 3.41
C TRP A 92 4.77 -2.58 4.07
N LEU A 93 4.19 -1.79 4.99
CA LEU A 93 3.05 -2.21 5.81
C LEU A 93 1.80 -1.37 5.49
N PRO A 94 0.62 -1.98 5.37
CA PRO A 94 -0.64 -1.23 5.42
C PRO A 94 -0.77 -0.46 6.73
N GLY A 95 -1.49 0.67 6.69
CA GLY A 95 -1.60 1.55 7.85
C GLY A 95 -2.14 0.88 9.12
N ALA A 96 -3.08 -0.08 8.99
CA ALA A 96 -3.60 -0.83 10.13
C ALA A 96 -2.55 -1.78 10.72
N THR A 97 -1.78 -2.48 9.87
CA THR A 97 -0.68 -3.33 10.32
C THR A 97 0.39 -2.50 11.04
N TYR A 98 0.82 -1.37 10.43
CA TYR A 98 1.74 -0.44 11.07
C TYR A 98 1.22 0.02 12.44
N ALA A 99 -0.05 0.41 12.53
CA ALA A 99 -0.67 0.89 13.76
C ALA A 99 -0.64 -0.14 14.91
N ILE A 100 -0.64 -1.45 14.59
CA ILE A 100 -0.49 -2.51 15.60
C ILE A 100 0.94 -2.56 16.12
N TYR A 101 1.93 -2.64 15.22
CA TYR A 101 3.32 -2.92 15.58
C TYR A 101 4.12 -1.68 16.00
N SER A 102 3.59 -0.47 15.76
CA SER A 102 4.18 0.78 16.23
C SER A 102 3.79 1.17 17.68
N GLN A 103 2.86 0.45 18.32
CA GLN A 103 2.33 0.81 19.65
C GLN A 103 3.41 0.91 20.74
N ASN A 104 4.40 0.02 20.71
CA ASN A 104 5.51 -0.01 21.65
C ASN A 104 6.75 0.71 21.11
N LYS A 105 6.65 1.41 19.98
CA LYS A 105 7.75 2.08 19.28
C LYS A 105 8.88 1.13 18.84
N GLU A 106 8.54 -0.11 18.51
CA GLU A 106 9.45 -1.11 17.97
C GLU A 106 9.59 -0.95 16.45
N VAL A 107 8.58 -0.34 15.82
CA VAL A 107 8.55 0.02 14.41
C VAL A 107 8.15 1.49 14.29
N ASP A 108 8.82 2.23 13.43
CA ASP A 108 8.54 3.63 13.14
C ASP A 108 8.28 3.83 11.64
N VAL A 109 7.51 4.86 11.27
CA VAL A 109 7.25 5.20 9.87
C VAL A 109 8.24 6.24 9.39
N ILE A 110 8.77 6.04 8.19
CA ILE A 110 9.68 7.01 7.56
C ILE A 110 9.07 7.67 6.33
N LEU A 111 8.21 6.95 5.58
CA LEU A 111 7.50 7.47 4.42
C LEU A 111 6.07 6.91 4.38
N THR A 112 5.17 7.66 3.77
CA THR A 112 3.89 7.15 3.28
C THR A 112 3.91 7.08 1.76
N ALA A 113 3.29 6.05 1.21
CA ALA A 113 3.06 5.98 -0.23
C ALA A 113 2.08 7.07 -0.68
N THR A 114 2.28 7.62 -1.86
CA THR A 114 1.26 8.37 -2.57
C THR A 114 0.76 7.55 -3.76
N ARG A 115 -0.48 7.79 -4.15
CA ARG A 115 -1.12 7.13 -5.29
C ARG A 115 -1.68 8.19 -6.22
N ALA A 116 -1.82 7.86 -7.50
CA ALA A 116 -2.65 8.65 -8.38
C ALA A 116 -4.08 8.68 -7.81
N GLY A 117 -4.66 9.85 -7.66
CA GLY A 117 -6.07 10.00 -7.33
C GLY A 117 -6.94 9.30 -8.37
N LEU A 118 -8.17 9.03 -8.03
CA LEU A 118 -9.16 8.47 -8.95
C LEU A 118 -10.10 9.58 -9.45
N SER A 119 -10.64 9.41 -10.66
CA SER A 119 -11.66 10.30 -11.22
C SER A 119 -12.98 10.30 -10.41
N ASN A 120 -13.13 9.35 -9.49
CA ASN A 120 -14.21 9.28 -8.51
C ASN A 120 -13.65 9.02 -7.11
N ASP A 121 -14.06 9.83 -6.12
CA ASP A 121 -13.78 9.66 -4.70
C ASP A 121 -15.06 9.84 -3.85
N SER A 122 -16.23 9.66 -4.46
CA SER A 122 -17.52 9.78 -3.78
C SER A 122 -17.74 8.69 -2.74
N THR A 123 -18.42 9.00 -1.65
CA THR A 123 -18.94 8.02 -0.68
C THR A 123 -20.28 7.42 -1.12
N ASP A 124 -20.90 7.92 -2.20
CA ASP A 124 -22.10 7.34 -2.80
C ASP A 124 -21.72 6.15 -3.70
N PRO A 125 -22.09 4.90 -3.33
CA PRO A 125 -21.72 3.71 -4.08
C PRO A 125 -22.29 3.69 -5.51
N THR A 126 -23.43 4.32 -5.77
CA THR A 126 -24.08 4.31 -7.10
C THR A 126 -23.23 4.99 -8.17
N THR A 127 -22.40 5.97 -7.76
CA THR A 127 -21.51 6.72 -8.67
C THR A 127 -20.35 5.90 -9.21
N TRP A 128 -20.12 4.69 -8.67
CA TRP A 128 -19.04 3.79 -9.06
C TRP A 128 -19.46 2.72 -10.07
N ASN A 129 -20.77 2.56 -10.34
CA ASN A 129 -21.32 1.39 -11.00
C ASN A 129 -21.53 1.59 -12.51
N GLY A 130 -21.23 0.55 -13.28
CA GLY A 130 -21.37 0.50 -14.72
C GLY A 130 -20.19 1.11 -15.50
N ASP A 131 -20.08 0.75 -16.77
CA ASP A 131 -19.01 1.21 -17.68
C ASP A 131 -18.91 2.73 -17.80
N ALA A 132 -20.05 3.44 -17.72
CA ALA A 132 -20.07 4.91 -17.80
C ALA A 132 -19.34 5.58 -16.61
N ASN A 133 -19.22 4.87 -15.50
CA ASN A 133 -18.59 5.35 -14.25
C ASN A 133 -17.23 4.67 -13.99
N LYS A 134 -16.65 4.07 -15.01
CA LYS A 134 -15.31 3.51 -14.93
C LYS A 134 -14.32 4.53 -14.37
N THR A 135 -13.63 4.18 -13.29
CA THR A 135 -12.65 5.06 -12.68
C THR A 135 -11.35 5.11 -13.48
N LEU A 136 -10.77 6.31 -13.56
CA LEU A 136 -9.49 6.55 -14.20
C LEU A 136 -8.52 7.18 -13.18
N PRO A 137 -7.21 6.93 -13.31
CA PRO A 137 -6.22 7.64 -12.50
C PRO A 137 -6.21 9.12 -12.90
N THR A 138 -5.93 9.99 -11.94
CA THR A 138 -5.67 11.42 -12.15
C THR A 138 -4.18 11.72 -11.97
N ASP A 139 -3.75 12.91 -12.37
CA ASP A 139 -2.38 13.37 -12.14
C ASP A 139 -2.15 13.83 -10.69
N GLU A 140 -3.21 13.97 -9.89
CA GLU A 140 -3.12 14.34 -8.48
C GLU A 140 -2.57 13.19 -7.66
N GLN A 141 -1.57 13.49 -6.81
CA GLN A 141 -1.04 12.52 -5.85
C GLN A 141 -1.79 12.64 -4.53
N VAL A 142 -2.35 11.53 -4.06
CA VAL A 142 -3.13 11.46 -2.82
C VAL A 142 -2.46 10.56 -1.79
N THR A 143 -2.60 10.91 -0.51
CA THR A 143 -2.06 10.15 0.63
C THR A 143 -3.08 9.19 1.24
N PHE A 144 -4.24 9.04 0.61
CA PHE A 144 -5.28 8.13 1.09
C PHE A 144 -5.94 7.39 -0.07
N TYR A 145 -6.65 6.35 0.24
CA TYR A 145 -7.53 5.61 -0.64
C TYR A 145 -8.75 5.13 0.15
N ARG A 146 -9.75 4.54 -0.51
CA ARG A 146 -10.93 3.97 0.14
C ARG A 146 -10.95 2.46 0.01
N SER A 147 -11.71 1.76 0.84
CA SER A 147 -12.16 0.41 0.56
C SER A 147 -13.54 0.45 -0.10
N LEU A 148 -13.73 -0.47 -1.03
CA LEU A 148 -14.99 -0.68 -1.70
C LEU A 148 -15.52 -2.07 -1.35
N ILE A 149 -16.82 -2.13 -1.05
CA ILE A 149 -17.56 -3.37 -0.87
C ILE A 149 -18.30 -3.64 -2.18
N TYR A 150 -17.97 -4.74 -2.83
CA TYR A 150 -18.50 -5.10 -4.13
C TYR A 150 -19.51 -6.23 -4.00
N ALA A 151 -20.69 -6.04 -4.61
CA ALA A 151 -21.60 -7.12 -4.95
C ALA A 151 -21.11 -7.81 -6.23
N THR A 152 -21.01 -9.13 -6.18
CA THR A 152 -20.45 -9.97 -7.25
C THR A 152 -21.51 -10.34 -8.29
N PRO A 153 -21.14 -10.99 -9.41
CA PRO A 153 -22.10 -11.51 -10.37
C PRO A 153 -22.88 -12.75 -9.90
N SER A 154 -22.78 -13.18 -8.63
CA SER A 154 -23.66 -14.22 -8.08
C SER A 154 -25.13 -13.81 -8.14
N GLU A 155 -26.03 -14.77 -8.06
CA GLU A 155 -27.47 -14.47 -8.08
C GLU A 155 -27.87 -13.49 -6.98
N TYR A 156 -27.37 -13.72 -5.75
CA TYR A 156 -27.70 -12.85 -4.62
C TYR A 156 -26.93 -11.52 -4.67
N GLY A 157 -25.67 -11.52 -5.10
CA GLY A 157 -24.90 -10.30 -5.33
C GLY A 157 -25.61 -9.36 -6.31
N ARG A 158 -26.14 -9.87 -7.43
CA ARG A 158 -26.95 -9.07 -8.36
C ARG A 158 -28.21 -8.48 -7.74
N GLN A 159 -28.89 -9.20 -6.83
CA GLN A 159 -30.06 -8.67 -6.11
C GLN A 159 -29.67 -7.49 -5.21
N LEU A 160 -28.54 -7.60 -4.48
CA LEU A 160 -28.02 -6.52 -3.64
C LEU A 160 -27.62 -5.31 -4.48
N ALA A 161 -26.90 -5.53 -5.58
CA ALA A 161 -26.52 -4.49 -6.54
C ALA A 161 -27.75 -3.76 -7.11
N ALA A 162 -28.80 -4.49 -7.48
CA ALA A 162 -30.02 -3.91 -8.01
C ALA A 162 -30.71 -2.98 -7.01
N LYS A 163 -30.79 -3.37 -5.72
CA LYS A 163 -31.32 -2.51 -4.66
C LYS A 163 -30.56 -1.20 -4.54
N VAL A 164 -29.22 -1.29 -4.44
CA VAL A 164 -28.36 -0.10 -4.29
C VAL A 164 -28.46 0.81 -5.50
N ASN A 165 -28.43 0.25 -6.72
CA ASN A 165 -28.56 1.01 -7.95
C ASN A 165 -29.95 1.65 -8.13
N ALA A 166 -30.97 1.12 -7.46
CA ALA A 166 -32.29 1.74 -7.36
C ALA A 166 -32.38 2.83 -6.27
N GLY A 167 -31.30 3.09 -5.53
CA GLY A 167 -31.25 4.04 -4.42
C GLY A 167 -31.82 3.49 -3.11
N GLU A 168 -32.01 2.17 -3.01
CA GLU A 168 -32.48 1.52 -1.80
C GLU A 168 -31.31 1.28 -0.83
N LYS A 169 -31.52 1.51 0.46
CA LYS A 169 -30.55 1.16 1.50
C LYS A 169 -30.68 -0.34 1.82
N LEU A 170 -29.55 -1.06 1.80
CA LEU A 170 -29.51 -2.45 2.27
C LEU A 170 -29.79 -2.53 3.77
N THR A 171 -30.50 -3.58 4.19
CA THR A 171 -30.70 -3.88 5.61
C THR A 171 -29.54 -4.75 6.14
N TRP A 172 -29.44 -4.87 7.48
CA TRP A 172 -28.49 -5.82 8.07
C TRP A 172 -28.76 -7.26 7.60
N GLU A 173 -30.02 -7.66 7.52
CA GLU A 173 -30.42 -8.99 7.06
C GLU A 173 -29.99 -9.27 5.60
N ASP A 174 -29.99 -8.24 4.75
CA ASP A 174 -29.47 -8.35 3.39
C ASP A 174 -27.96 -8.69 3.41
N LEU A 175 -27.20 -8.05 4.28
CA LEU A 175 -25.75 -8.25 4.39
C LEU A 175 -25.40 -9.54 5.11
N ASP A 176 -26.10 -9.87 6.19
CA ASP A 176 -25.86 -11.08 7.00
C ASP A 176 -26.16 -12.38 6.24
N LYS A 177 -27.14 -12.33 5.33
CA LYS A 177 -27.47 -13.47 4.46
C LYS A 177 -26.41 -13.73 3.39
N ALA A 178 -25.66 -12.70 2.97
CA ALA A 178 -24.67 -12.80 1.90
C ALA A 178 -23.44 -13.60 2.33
N ASN A 179 -22.83 -14.32 1.38
CA ASN A 179 -21.52 -14.94 1.56
C ASN A 179 -20.44 -13.89 1.26
N TRP A 180 -19.63 -13.54 2.26
CA TRP A 180 -18.58 -12.55 2.16
C TRP A 180 -17.21 -13.19 2.01
N ALA A 181 -16.38 -12.70 1.09
CA ALA A 181 -14.94 -12.87 1.13
C ALA A 181 -14.30 -11.59 1.71
N VAL A 182 -13.59 -11.76 2.81
CA VAL A 182 -12.82 -10.68 3.46
C VAL A 182 -11.35 -11.05 3.51
N SER A 183 -10.47 -10.07 3.67
CA SER A 183 -9.04 -10.31 3.80
C SER A 183 -8.65 -10.57 5.26
N ASN A 184 -7.35 -10.56 5.54
CA ASN A 184 -6.77 -10.68 6.86
C ASN A 184 -7.32 -9.59 7.82
N PRO A 185 -7.58 -9.90 9.10
CA PRO A 185 -8.10 -8.96 10.10
C PRO A 185 -7.26 -7.70 10.31
N THR A 186 -5.98 -7.70 9.93
CA THR A 186 -5.10 -6.52 10.00
C THR A 186 -5.00 -5.76 8.67
N SER A 187 -5.72 -6.20 7.64
CA SER A 187 -5.79 -5.51 6.36
C SER A 187 -6.70 -4.28 6.47
N SER A 188 -6.15 -3.09 6.21
CA SER A 188 -6.93 -1.84 6.24
C SER A 188 -8.16 -1.94 5.33
N ALA A 189 -7.96 -2.13 4.02
CA ALA A 189 -9.06 -2.17 3.05
C ALA A 189 -9.83 -3.49 3.01
N GLY A 190 -9.19 -4.59 3.44
CA GLY A 190 -9.80 -5.92 3.35
C GLY A 190 -10.62 -6.32 4.56
N TYR A 191 -10.52 -5.60 5.68
CA TYR A 191 -11.21 -5.97 6.92
C TYR A 191 -11.53 -4.78 7.83
N VAL A 192 -10.52 -3.99 8.23
CA VAL A 192 -10.67 -2.98 9.30
C VAL A 192 -11.69 -1.90 8.90
N TYR A 193 -11.49 -1.25 7.77
CA TYR A 193 -12.39 -0.18 7.32
C TYR A 193 -13.75 -0.69 6.84
N PRO A 194 -13.88 -1.85 6.17
CA PRO A 194 -15.18 -2.52 5.98
C PRO A 194 -15.93 -2.80 7.28
N THR A 195 -15.23 -3.20 8.36
CA THR A 195 -15.85 -3.36 9.68
C THR A 195 -16.37 -2.03 10.22
N MET A 196 -15.56 -0.96 10.13
CA MET A 196 -16.02 0.38 10.54
C MET A 196 -17.24 0.83 9.74
N TRP A 197 -17.22 0.62 8.43
CA TRP A 197 -18.37 0.95 7.57
C TRP A 197 -19.64 0.20 8.01
N LEU A 198 -19.54 -1.08 8.38
CA LEU A 198 -20.67 -1.83 8.94
C LEU A 198 -21.13 -1.20 10.26
N MET A 199 -20.21 -0.87 11.16
CA MET A 199 -20.54 -0.28 12.46
C MET A 199 -21.28 1.06 12.33
N GLU A 200 -20.84 1.92 11.42
CA GLU A 200 -21.44 3.23 11.17
C GLU A 200 -22.82 3.16 10.54
N ASN A 201 -23.05 2.15 9.71
CA ASN A 201 -24.30 2.05 8.92
C ASN A 201 -25.32 1.08 9.51
N TYR A 202 -24.94 0.17 10.44
CA TYR A 202 -25.76 -0.93 10.94
C TYR A 202 -25.63 -1.13 12.45
N ASP A 203 -25.89 -0.07 13.22
CA ASP A 203 -26.02 -0.08 14.67
C ASP A 203 -24.86 -0.77 15.41
N GLY A 204 -23.59 -0.49 15.01
CA GLY A 204 -22.41 -1.04 15.62
C GLY A 204 -22.06 -2.48 15.24
N LYS A 205 -22.74 -3.05 14.23
CA LYS A 205 -22.46 -4.39 13.72
C LYS A 205 -21.08 -4.45 13.03
N LYS A 206 -20.40 -5.58 13.16
CA LYS A 206 -19.03 -5.82 12.66
C LYS A 206 -19.00 -6.97 11.65
N VAL A 207 -17.88 -7.12 10.95
CA VAL A 207 -17.64 -8.30 10.10
C VAL A 207 -17.74 -9.59 10.92
N SER A 208 -17.31 -9.58 12.18
CA SER A 208 -17.44 -10.75 13.08
C SER A 208 -18.87 -11.11 13.46
N ASP A 209 -19.85 -10.23 13.24
CA ASP A 209 -21.28 -10.49 13.50
C ASP A 209 -22.00 -11.09 12.27
N LEU A 210 -21.33 -11.12 11.11
CA LEU A 210 -21.89 -11.71 9.90
C LEU A 210 -21.89 -13.24 9.98
N SER A 211 -22.98 -13.85 9.52
CA SER A 211 -23.17 -15.31 9.59
C SER A 211 -22.29 -16.09 8.60
N ASN A 212 -21.91 -15.50 7.47
CA ASN A 212 -21.24 -16.20 6.36
C ASN A 212 -20.03 -15.41 5.88
N VAL A 213 -18.91 -15.54 6.58
CA VAL A 213 -17.63 -14.87 6.25
C VAL A 213 -16.55 -15.91 6.00
N THR A 214 -15.83 -15.77 4.89
CA THR A 214 -14.68 -16.59 4.54
C THR A 214 -13.45 -15.71 4.32
N PRO A 215 -12.33 -15.96 5.00
CA PRO A 215 -11.08 -15.28 4.71
C PRO A 215 -10.57 -15.67 3.31
N SER A 216 -10.26 -14.69 2.46
CA SER A 216 -9.54 -14.91 1.20
C SER A 216 -8.03 -14.83 1.43
N VAL A 217 -7.27 -15.60 0.65
CA VAL A 217 -5.79 -15.62 0.73
C VAL A 217 -5.20 -14.29 0.27
N GLY A 218 -5.93 -13.54 -0.58
CA GLY A 218 -5.55 -12.23 -1.09
C GLY A 218 -6.59 -11.71 -2.08
N TYR A 219 -6.38 -10.52 -2.61
CA TYR A 219 -7.35 -9.90 -3.52
C TYR A 219 -7.49 -10.67 -4.85
N ALA A 220 -6.40 -11.26 -5.38
CA ALA A 220 -6.46 -12.07 -6.59
C ALA A 220 -7.41 -13.27 -6.43
N ASP A 221 -7.33 -13.95 -5.29
CA ASP A 221 -8.23 -15.05 -4.93
C ASP A 221 -9.68 -14.56 -4.79
N ALA A 222 -9.91 -13.45 -4.09
CA ALA A 222 -11.24 -12.87 -3.93
C ALA A 222 -11.89 -12.53 -5.29
N PHE A 223 -11.14 -11.91 -6.22
CA PHE A 223 -11.65 -11.60 -7.57
C PHE A 223 -11.91 -12.86 -8.41
N ALA A 224 -11.04 -13.86 -8.34
CA ALA A 224 -11.25 -15.13 -9.04
C ALA A 224 -12.49 -15.87 -8.53
N GLN A 225 -12.70 -15.90 -7.23
CA GLN A 225 -13.87 -16.53 -6.62
C GLN A 225 -15.15 -15.71 -6.86
N ALA A 226 -15.06 -14.38 -6.91
CA ALA A 226 -16.18 -13.53 -7.33
C ALA A 226 -16.57 -13.82 -8.79
N ALA A 227 -15.61 -13.93 -9.70
CA ALA A 227 -15.85 -14.29 -11.10
C ALA A 227 -16.49 -15.69 -11.24
N ALA A 228 -16.13 -16.61 -10.35
CA ALA A 228 -16.71 -17.95 -10.26
C ALA A 228 -18.07 -17.99 -9.51
N GLU A 229 -18.62 -16.83 -9.09
CA GLU A 229 -19.89 -16.67 -8.37
C GLU A 229 -19.94 -17.43 -7.03
N GLN A 230 -18.76 -17.64 -6.37
CA GLN A 230 -18.68 -18.39 -5.11
C GLN A 230 -19.01 -17.52 -3.89
N PHE A 231 -18.87 -16.20 -4.01
CA PHE A 231 -19.23 -15.21 -3.00
C PHE A 231 -20.24 -14.24 -3.54
N ASP A 232 -21.03 -13.66 -2.64
CA ASP A 232 -21.98 -12.61 -2.97
C ASP A 232 -21.37 -11.22 -2.82
N LEU A 233 -20.47 -11.08 -1.84
CA LEU A 233 -19.77 -9.84 -1.55
C LEU A 233 -18.27 -10.08 -1.38
N ILE A 234 -17.46 -9.16 -1.93
CA ILE A 234 -16.03 -9.08 -1.69
C ILE A 234 -15.63 -7.67 -1.30
N VAL A 235 -14.49 -7.52 -0.64
CA VAL A 235 -13.93 -6.22 -0.23
C VAL A 235 -12.55 -6.01 -0.84
N CYS A 236 -12.25 -4.79 -1.29
CA CYS A 236 -10.95 -4.45 -1.86
C CYS A 236 -10.69 -2.94 -1.80
N TYR A 237 -9.43 -2.54 -1.92
CA TYR A 237 -9.07 -1.13 -2.11
C TYR A 237 -9.69 -0.53 -3.39
N ALA A 238 -9.94 0.76 -3.38
CA ALA A 238 -10.44 1.51 -4.52
C ALA A 238 -9.30 1.83 -5.53
N ASP A 239 -9.42 1.62 -6.82
CA ASP A 239 -10.47 0.78 -7.40
C ASP A 239 -9.84 -0.52 -7.90
N GLY A 240 -9.99 -1.58 -7.12
CA GLY A 240 -9.38 -2.88 -7.41
C GLY A 240 -9.83 -3.47 -8.76
N ARG A 241 -11.00 -3.08 -9.29
CA ARG A 241 -11.46 -3.53 -10.61
C ARG A 241 -10.47 -3.20 -11.72
N ARG A 242 -9.74 -2.10 -11.62
CA ARG A 242 -8.73 -1.69 -12.60
C ARG A 242 -7.59 -2.70 -12.73
N ASP A 243 -7.19 -3.29 -11.62
CA ASP A 243 -6.09 -4.25 -11.59
C ASP A 243 -6.48 -5.60 -12.23
N TYR A 244 -7.79 -5.90 -12.28
CA TYR A 244 -8.32 -7.18 -12.77
C TYR A 244 -9.13 -7.05 -14.06
N GLU A 245 -9.32 -5.83 -14.59
CA GLU A 245 -10.15 -5.55 -15.76
C GLU A 245 -9.78 -6.42 -16.98
N LYS A 246 -8.47 -6.54 -17.26
CA LYS A 246 -8.00 -7.33 -18.39
C LYS A 246 -8.20 -8.83 -18.17
N ALA A 247 -7.85 -9.31 -16.98
CA ALA A 247 -8.01 -10.72 -16.64
C ALA A 247 -9.48 -11.15 -16.58
N TRP A 248 -10.40 -10.24 -16.24
CA TRP A 248 -11.83 -10.54 -16.05
C TRP A 248 -12.47 -11.24 -17.24
N ASN A 249 -12.22 -10.75 -18.47
CA ASN A 249 -12.81 -11.31 -19.69
C ASN A 249 -11.92 -12.33 -20.41
N LEU A 250 -10.68 -12.55 -19.97
CA LEU A 250 -9.80 -13.54 -20.60
C LEU A 250 -10.28 -14.97 -20.29
N PRO A 251 -10.08 -15.91 -21.25
CA PRO A 251 -10.33 -17.33 -20.99
C PRO A 251 -9.56 -17.85 -19.76
N THR A 252 -10.14 -18.78 -19.02
CA THR A 252 -9.58 -19.30 -17.77
C THR A 252 -8.26 -20.08 -17.94
N ASP A 253 -7.94 -20.48 -19.16
CA ASP A 253 -6.69 -21.15 -19.56
C ASP A 253 -5.60 -20.19 -20.05
N SER A 254 -5.83 -18.88 -19.94
CA SER A 254 -4.90 -17.82 -20.37
C SER A 254 -4.47 -16.93 -19.20
N LYS A 255 -3.51 -16.04 -19.48
CA LYS A 255 -3.05 -15.03 -18.52
C LYS A 255 -2.97 -13.67 -19.20
N ASP A 256 -3.16 -12.61 -18.44
CA ASP A 256 -2.90 -11.24 -18.92
C ASP A 256 -1.39 -10.95 -18.96
N GLU A 257 -1.00 -9.77 -19.46
CA GLU A 257 0.40 -9.35 -19.57
C GLU A 257 1.10 -9.19 -18.21
N THR A 258 0.33 -9.13 -17.10
CA THR A 258 0.87 -9.08 -15.73
C THR A 258 0.94 -10.46 -15.07
N GLY A 259 0.55 -11.52 -15.80
CA GLY A 259 0.57 -12.90 -15.35
C GLY A 259 -0.68 -13.35 -14.59
N LYS A 260 -1.70 -12.48 -14.43
CA LYS A 260 -2.97 -12.85 -13.78
C LYS A 260 -3.78 -13.79 -14.66
N ALA A 261 -4.29 -14.87 -14.04
CA ALA A 261 -5.14 -15.84 -14.73
C ALA A 261 -6.45 -15.21 -15.23
N GLY A 262 -6.86 -15.61 -16.42
CA GLY A 262 -8.15 -15.22 -16.99
C GLY A 262 -9.32 -15.76 -16.16
N MET A 263 -10.40 -14.99 -16.07
CA MET A 263 -11.56 -15.30 -15.21
C MET A 263 -12.80 -15.72 -16.01
N GLY A 264 -12.74 -15.66 -17.34
CA GLY A 264 -13.76 -16.23 -18.25
C GLY A 264 -15.10 -15.51 -18.27
N ARG A 265 -15.17 -14.26 -17.76
CA ARG A 265 -16.43 -13.49 -17.76
C ARG A 265 -16.74 -12.93 -19.15
N THR A 266 -18.03 -12.68 -19.41
CA THR A 266 -18.52 -12.24 -20.73
C THR A 266 -18.92 -10.76 -20.75
N ASP A 267 -19.26 -10.17 -19.61
CA ASP A 267 -19.52 -8.73 -19.47
C ASP A 267 -18.34 -8.06 -18.75
N THR A 268 -18.29 -6.75 -18.72
CA THR A 268 -17.20 -6.01 -18.12
C THR A 268 -17.22 -6.12 -16.60
N ILE A 269 -16.05 -6.02 -15.98
CA ILE A 269 -15.93 -5.99 -14.53
C ILE A 269 -16.71 -4.81 -13.91
N TRP A 270 -16.85 -3.71 -14.66
CA TRP A 270 -17.57 -2.49 -14.23
C TRP A 270 -19.09 -2.70 -14.15
N ASN A 271 -19.63 -3.57 -15.01
CA ASN A 271 -21.04 -3.94 -15.00
C ASN A 271 -21.34 -5.07 -14.01
N GLU A 272 -20.38 -5.99 -13.81
CA GLU A 272 -20.60 -7.21 -13.02
C GLU A 272 -20.20 -7.07 -11.54
N LEU A 273 -19.19 -6.26 -11.19
CA LEU A 273 -18.84 -5.96 -9.81
C LEU A 273 -19.33 -4.56 -9.42
N ASN A 274 -20.50 -4.54 -8.78
CA ASN A 274 -21.15 -3.30 -8.37
C ASN A 274 -20.76 -2.91 -6.95
N VAL A 275 -20.33 -1.67 -6.75
CA VAL A 275 -20.05 -1.11 -5.42
C VAL A 275 -21.37 -0.93 -4.68
N ILE A 276 -21.45 -1.46 -3.47
CA ILE A 276 -22.61 -1.32 -2.57
C ILE A 276 -22.27 -0.58 -1.28
N GLY A 277 -20.98 -0.38 -1.02
CA GLY A 277 -20.49 0.38 0.13
C GLY A 277 -19.12 0.97 -0.17
N VAL A 278 -18.89 2.17 0.36
CA VAL A 278 -17.64 2.93 0.26
C VAL A 278 -17.23 3.36 1.66
N THR A 279 -16.01 3.08 2.06
CA THR A 279 -15.51 3.44 3.40
C THR A 279 -15.01 4.88 3.45
N GLU A 280 -14.75 5.39 4.65
CA GLU A 280 -13.92 6.56 4.85
C GLU A 280 -12.51 6.37 4.26
N GLY A 281 -11.76 7.49 4.16
CA GLY A 281 -10.41 7.48 3.63
C GLY A 281 -9.43 6.70 4.52
N ILE A 282 -8.63 5.85 3.91
CA ILE A 282 -7.59 5.05 4.53
C ILE A 282 -6.25 5.71 4.19
N TYR A 283 -5.47 6.11 5.20
CA TYR A 283 -4.15 6.64 4.94
C TYR A 283 -3.27 5.57 4.28
N ASN A 284 -2.46 5.96 3.30
CA ASN A 284 -1.73 5.01 2.45
C ASN A 284 -0.73 4.16 3.25
N ASP A 285 -0.22 3.13 2.57
CA ASP A 285 0.75 2.19 3.11
C ASP A 285 2.03 2.89 3.53
N THR A 286 2.66 2.38 4.59
CA THR A 286 3.92 2.91 5.13
C THR A 286 5.12 2.32 4.42
N VAL A 287 6.22 3.08 4.37
CA VAL A 287 7.57 2.52 4.46
C VAL A 287 7.97 2.67 5.93
N ALA A 288 8.06 1.56 6.62
CA ALA A 288 8.36 1.51 8.03
C ALA A 288 9.78 0.98 8.28
N ILE A 289 10.38 1.37 9.41
CA ILE A 289 11.72 0.98 9.83
C ILE A 289 11.70 0.36 11.21
N THR A 290 12.50 -0.69 11.43
CA THR A 290 12.69 -1.23 12.78
C THR A 290 13.48 -0.26 13.66
N THR A 291 13.12 -0.16 14.93
CA THR A 291 13.91 0.58 15.91
C THR A 291 14.94 -0.30 16.63
N ALA A 292 14.88 -1.61 16.41
CA ALA A 292 15.78 -2.58 17.06
C ALA A 292 17.21 -2.58 16.52
N ASN A 293 17.42 -2.06 15.29
CA ASN A 293 18.74 -1.99 14.65
C ASN A 293 19.28 -0.57 14.64
N PRO A 294 20.20 -0.17 15.55
CA PRO A 294 20.74 1.18 15.59
C PRO A 294 21.59 1.57 14.37
N ALA A 295 22.04 0.61 13.57
CA ALA A 295 22.76 0.91 12.32
C ALA A 295 21.85 1.53 11.26
N VAL A 296 20.55 1.21 11.28
CA VAL A 296 19.53 1.77 10.38
C VAL A 296 18.63 2.80 11.09
N TYR A 297 18.33 2.60 12.37
CA TYR A 297 17.46 3.53 13.11
C TYR A 297 18.29 4.67 13.72
N ASN A 298 18.74 5.57 12.87
CA ASN A 298 19.38 6.84 13.23
C ASN A 298 19.01 7.93 12.21
N PRO A 299 19.02 9.21 12.60
CA PRO A 299 18.53 10.31 11.74
C PRO A 299 19.24 10.41 10.39
N GLU A 300 20.54 10.18 10.34
CA GLU A 300 21.34 10.30 9.11
C GLU A 300 20.98 9.21 8.10
N PHE A 301 20.89 7.96 8.55
CA PHE A 301 20.49 6.83 7.70
C PHE A 301 19.04 6.99 7.23
N ILE A 302 18.13 7.34 8.15
CA ILE A 302 16.70 7.56 7.82
C ILE A 302 16.57 8.63 6.74
N ALA A 303 17.24 9.78 6.89
CA ALA A 303 17.18 10.84 5.90
C ALA A 303 17.74 10.41 4.53
N ALA A 304 18.85 9.67 4.53
CA ALA A 304 19.45 9.13 3.32
C ALA A 304 18.50 8.13 2.61
N LEU A 305 17.88 7.22 3.37
CA LEU A 305 16.96 6.22 2.83
C LEU A 305 15.65 6.86 2.32
N GLN A 306 15.08 7.82 3.08
CA GLN A 306 13.90 8.58 2.63
C GLN A 306 14.17 9.24 1.29
N GLN A 307 15.29 9.97 1.15
CA GLN A 307 15.61 10.65 -0.10
C GLN A 307 15.87 9.64 -1.23
N SER A 308 16.59 8.56 -0.95
CA SER A 308 16.88 7.51 -1.93
C SER A 308 15.60 6.88 -2.48
N LEU A 309 14.64 6.51 -1.63
CA LEU A 309 13.39 5.92 -2.07
C LEU A 309 12.50 6.90 -2.83
N ILE A 310 12.50 8.18 -2.43
CA ILE A 310 11.81 9.26 -3.15
C ILE A 310 12.44 9.46 -4.53
N ASP A 311 13.76 9.47 -4.64
CA ASP A 311 14.45 9.64 -5.91
C ASP A 311 14.22 8.44 -6.84
N ILE A 312 14.29 7.22 -6.32
CA ILE A 312 14.01 5.99 -7.07
C ILE A 312 12.58 6.01 -7.64
N ILE A 313 11.56 6.25 -6.82
CA ILE A 313 10.15 6.17 -7.28
C ILE A 313 9.82 7.26 -8.30
N ASN A 314 10.58 8.35 -8.36
CA ASN A 314 10.42 9.40 -9.35
C ASN A 314 11.05 9.06 -10.71
N THR A 315 11.82 7.97 -10.80
CA THR A 315 12.32 7.45 -12.09
C THR A 315 11.26 6.59 -12.78
N PRO A 316 11.32 6.43 -14.13
CA PRO A 316 10.44 5.50 -14.84
C PRO A 316 10.54 4.07 -14.31
N GLU A 317 11.75 3.58 -14.02
CA GLU A 317 12.00 2.22 -13.51
C GLU A 317 11.45 2.06 -12.09
N GLY A 318 11.68 3.03 -11.20
CA GLY A 318 11.14 3.00 -9.85
C GLY A 318 9.61 3.03 -9.82
N LYS A 319 8.99 3.81 -10.71
CA LYS A 319 7.51 3.80 -10.86
C LYS A 319 6.99 2.42 -11.28
N GLU A 320 7.68 1.74 -12.20
CA GLU A 320 7.34 0.39 -12.61
C GLU A 320 7.44 -0.60 -11.43
N ILE A 321 8.55 -0.55 -10.69
CA ILE A 321 8.79 -1.39 -9.51
C ILE A 321 7.69 -1.22 -8.47
N PHE A 322 7.44 0.00 -8.02
CA PHE A 322 6.48 0.27 -6.95
C PHE A 322 5.01 0.23 -7.40
N SER A 323 4.75 0.15 -8.71
CA SER A 323 3.41 -0.07 -9.25
C SER A 323 2.79 -1.40 -8.80
N VAL A 324 3.61 -2.37 -8.37
CA VAL A 324 3.14 -3.64 -7.78
C VAL A 324 2.21 -3.39 -6.59
N TYR A 325 2.40 -2.28 -5.85
CA TYR A 325 1.54 -1.82 -4.75
C TYR A 325 0.67 -0.61 -5.13
N SER A 326 0.60 -0.26 -6.42
CA SER A 326 -0.07 0.95 -6.90
C SER A 326 0.51 2.24 -6.30
N HIS A 327 1.76 2.21 -5.81
CA HIS A 327 2.47 3.39 -5.35
C HIS A 327 3.00 4.19 -6.55
N THR A 328 2.79 5.49 -6.56
CA THR A 328 3.25 6.39 -7.62
C THR A 328 4.20 7.46 -7.12
N GLY A 329 4.38 7.57 -5.81
CA GLY A 329 5.29 8.48 -5.13
C GLY A 329 5.41 8.14 -3.65
N TYR A 330 6.29 8.84 -2.96
CA TYR A 330 6.44 8.82 -1.51
C TYR A 330 6.44 10.24 -0.96
N ALA A 331 5.87 10.42 0.24
CA ALA A 331 5.92 11.63 1.03
C ALA A 331 6.45 11.30 2.44
N LEU A 332 7.06 12.30 3.09
CA LEU A 332 7.43 12.16 4.50
C LEU A 332 6.17 11.92 5.33
N ALA A 333 6.27 11.04 6.30
CA ALA A 333 5.20 10.72 7.22
C ALA A 333 5.70 10.66 8.65
N THR A 334 4.78 10.84 9.57
CA THR A 334 5.00 10.75 11.01
C THR A 334 4.07 9.71 11.63
N ASP A 335 4.42 9.19 12.77
CA ASP A 335 3.59 8.24 13.51
C ASP A 335 2.15 8.76 13.76
N ALA A 336 1.99 10.07 13.98
CA ALA A 336 0.69 10.71 14.20
C ALA A 336 -0.25 10.65 12.99
N ASP A 337 0.27 10.53 11.76
CA ASP A 337 -0.54 10.40 10.55
C ASP A 337 -1.37 9.10 10.55
N TYR A 338 -0.98 8.13 11.38
CA TYR A 338 -1.64 6.82 11.52
C TYR A 338 -2.54 6.70 12.76
N ASP A 339 -2.81 7.80 13.49
CA ASP A 339 -3.73 7.78 14.64
C ASP A 339 -5.15 7.40 14.25
N GLY A 340 -5.57 7.74 13.02
CA GLY A 340 -6.84 7.28 12.45
C GLY A 340 -6.90 5.75 12.35
N ALA A 341 -5.83 5.11 11.88
CA ALA A 341 -5.76 3.65 11.80
C ALA A 341 -5.77 2.99 13.19
N ARG A 342 -5.10 3.59 14.18
CA ARG A 342 -5.15 3.12 15.58
C ARG A 342 -6.54 3.22 16.18
N THR A 343 -7.23 4.32 15.91
CA THR A 343 -8.63 4.50 16.34
C THR A 343 -9.53 3.45 15.70
N ALA A 344 -9.39 3.24 14.39
CA ALA A 344 -10.12 2.22 13.65
C ALA A 344 -9.94 0.82 14.25
N LEU A 345 -8.69 0.44 14.53
CA LEU A 345 -8.36 -0.86 15.13
C LEU A 345 -8.98 -1.04 16.52
N LYS A 346 -8.91 -0.04 17.40
CA LYS A 346 -9.52 -0.12 18.72
C LYS A 346 -11.02 -0.38 18.61
N VAL A 347 -11.71 0.39 17.78
CA VAL A 347 -13.15 0.26 17.55
C VAL A 347 -13.53 -1.12 17.01
N VAL A 348 -12.69 -1.72 16.15
CA VAL A 348 -12.93 -3.03 15.57
C VAL A 348 -12.67 -4.18 16.56
N GLN A 349 -11.73 -4.00 17.50
CA GLN A 349 -11.33 -5.03 18.47
C GLN A 349 -12.20 -5.05 19.74
N GLU A 350 -12.86 -3.94 20.10
CA GLU A 350 -13.83 -3.84 21.20
C GLU A 350 -15.18 -4.46 20.80
#